data_1d59bd16e628257fc0330bd152653e04
#
_entry.id   1d59bd16e628257fc0330bd152653e04
#
_cell.length_a   1.000
_cell.length_b   1.000
_cell.length_c   1.000
_cell.angle_alpha   90.00
_cell.angle_beta   90.00
_cell.angle_gamma   90.00
#
_symmetry.space_group_name_H-M   'P 1'
#
loop_
_entity.id
_entity.type
_entity.pdbx_description
1 polymer ?
#
loop_
_entity_poly.entity_id
_entity_poly.type
_entity_poly.pdbx_seq_one_letter_code
_entity_poly.pdbx_strand_id
1 'polypeptide(L)'
;MRASTMPLLVSLLITPLLAKAAQSASTQPVPWHPCAQIKTACTRAGFVPNGAKMGAGIMVDCIQPIIAGTPQRKQATKALPQIDPQVVAACNERNPNFGKAGRTRTGT
;
A
#
# COMPACT_ATOMS: atom_id res chain seq x y z
N MET A 1 5.77 -32.47 -61.57
CA MET A 1 5.74 -32.09 -61.09
C MET A 1 5.64 -31.60 -60.17
N ARG A 2 5.49 -31.36 -59.59
CA ARG A 2 5.48 -30.85 -58.77
C ARG A 2 5.30 -30.33 -57.81
N ALA A 3 5.13 -30.06 -57.34
CA ALA A 3 5.01 -29.49 -56.50
C ALA A 3 4.98 -29.15 -55.45
N SER A 4 4.93 -28.93 -54.96
CA SER A 4 5.04 -28.48 -53.93
C SER A 4 4.83 -27.95 -52.97
N THR A 5 4.70 -27.69 -52.53
CA THR A 5 4.56 -27.13 -51.63
C THR A 5 4.51 -26.69 -50.52
N MET A 6 4.44 -26.36 -49.99
CA MET A 6 4.48 -25.83 -48.94
C MET A 6 4.23 -25.30 -47.92
N PRO A 7 4.15 -25.25 -47.56
CA PRO A 7 3.96 -24.71 -46.62
C PRO A 7 3.93 -24.25 -45.59
N LEU A 8 3.80 -23.82 -45.01
CA LEU A 8 3.82 -23.26 -44.05
C LEU A 8 3.60 -22.82 -43.01
N LEU A 9 3.46 -22.57 -42.61
CA LEU A 9 3.36 -22.06 -41.66
C LEU A 9 3.26 -21.57 -40.68
N VAL A 10 3.16 -21.31 -40.30
CA VAL A 10 3.13 -20.81 -39.40
C VAL A 10 3.00 -20.39 -38.37
N SER A 11 2.89 -20.14 -37.90
CA SER A 11 2.87 -19.64 -36.90
C SER A 11 2.63 -19.12 -35.97
N LEU A 12 2.50 -18.85 -35.58
CA LEU A 12 2.34 -18.25 -34.67
C LEU A 12 2.30 -17.93 -33.56
N LEU A 13 2.21 -17.68 -33.09
CA LEU A 13 2.19 -17.31 -32.08
C LEU A 13 2.05 -16.67 -31.21
N ILE A 14 1.92 -16.22 -30.81
CA ILE A 14 1.75 -15.53 -30.08
C ILE A 14 1.62 -15.27 -28.92
N THR A 15 1.60 -15.05 -28.27
CA THR A 15 1.62 -14.78 -27.21
C THR A 15 1.37 -13.86 -26.39
N PRO A 16 0.98 -13.50 -26.02
CA PRO A 16 0.56 -12.54 -25.35
C PRO A 16 0.68 -12.45 -23.99
N LEU A 17 0.39 -12.62 -23.41
CA LEU A 17 0.48 -12.63 -22.22
C LEU A 17 0.91 -11.58 -21.50
N LEU A 18 1.37 -11.04 -21.60
CA LEU A 18 1.83 -10.08 -20.95
C LEU A 18 0.95 -9.27 -20.31
N ALA A 19 0.14 -9.21 -20.61
CA ALA A 19 -0.73 -8.30 -20.13
C ALA A 19 -0.92 -8.36 -18.72
N LYS A 20 -0.97 -9.32 -18.18
CA LYS A 20 -1.29 -9.42 -16.96
C LYS A 20 -0.52 -8.73 -16.05
N ALA A 21 0.48 -8.63 -16.20
CA ALA A 21 1.25 -8.04 -15.25
C ALA A 21 0.78 -6.74 -14.89
N ALA A 22 0.48 -6.05 -15.76
CA ALA A 22 0.18 -4.77 -15.50
C ALA A 22 -0.85 -4.56 -14.54
N GLN A 23 -1.77 -5.18 -14.63
CA GLN A 23 -2.79 -4.84 -13.87
C GLN A 23 -2.70 -5.14 -12.54
N SER A 24 -1.98 -5.90 -12.23
CA SER A 24 -2.06 -6.26 -10.96
C SER A 24 -2.14 -5.19 -9.99
N ALA A 25 -1.44 -4.24 -10.11
CA ALA A 25 -1.42 -3.28 -9.12
C ALA A 25 -2.65 -2.55 -8.89
N SER A 26 -3.18 -2.06 -9.83
CA SER A 26 -4.22 -1.19 -9.60
C SER A 26 -5.53 -1.75 -9.50
N THR A 27 -5.65 -2.96 -9.68
CA THR A 27 -6.98 -3.45 -9.70
C THR A 27 -7.51 -3.83 -8.35
N GLN A 28 -6.74 -3.71 -7.32
CA GLN A 28 -7.26 -4.08 -6.04
C GLN A 28 -8.28 -3.12 -5.56
N PRO A 29 -9.43 -3.57 -5.13
CA PRO A 29 -10.42 -2.64 -4.61
C PRO A 29 -9.96 -2.05 -3.31
N VAL A 30 -10.31 -0.81 -3.09
CA VAL A 30 -9.96 -0.15 -1.86
C VAL A 30 -10.95 -0.59 -0.79
N PRO A 31 -10.48 -0.97 0.36
CA PRO A 31 -11.38 -1.44 1.40
C PRO A 31 -12.30 -0.33 1.89
N TRP A 32 -13.41 -0.74 2.46
CA TRP A 32 -14.37 0.22 2.94
C TRP A 32 -13.81 1.10 4.03
N HIS A 33 -12.87 0.61 4.81
CA HIS A 33 -12.32 1.38 5.91
C HIS A 33 -10.81 1.48 5.74
N PRO A 34 -10.37 2.30 4.80
CA PRO A 34 -8.94 2.35 4.52
C PRO A 34 -8.11 2.84 5.71
N CYS A 35 -8.60 3.79 6.46
CA CYS A 35 -7.83 4.24 7.62
C CYS A 35 -7.75 3.17 8.70
N ALA A 36 -8.82 2.43 8.89
CA ALA A 36 -8.80 1.35 9.86
C ALA A 36 -7.83 0.26 9.43
N GLN A 37 -7.72 0.03 8.13
CA GLN A 37 -6.79 -0.95 7.65
C GLN A 37 -5.35 -0.53 7.93
N ILE A 38 -5.05 0.75 7.80
CA ILE A 38 -3.73 1.25 8.12
C ILE A 38 -3.44 1.03 9.60
N LYS A 39 -4.41 1.36 10.44
CA LYS A 39 -4.22 1.19 11.87
C LYS A 39 -4.01 -0.28 12.22
N THR A 40 -4.78 -1.17 11.61
CA THR A 40 -4.63 -2.59 11.87
C THR A 40 -3.25 -3.07 11.45
N ALA A 41 -2.76 -2.62 10.31
CA ALA A 41 -1.43 -3.03 9.87
C ALA A 41 -0.36 -2.54 10.83
N CYS A 42 -0.51 -1.33 11.35
CA CYS A 42 0.43 -0.82 12.32
C CYS A 42 0.39 -1.63 13.61
N THR A 43 -0.81 -2.00 14.04
CA THR A 43 -0.93 -2.82 15.24
C THR A 43 -0.26 -4.18 15.04
N ARG A 44 -0.47 -4.78 13.89
CA ARG A 44 0.15 -6.07 13.62
C ARG A 44 1.66 -5.98 13.51
N ALA A 45 2.17 -4.84 13.12
CA ALA A 45 3.60 -4.64 13.02
C ALA A 45 4.24 -4.41 14.39
N GLY A 46 3.44 -4.33 15.43
CA GLY A 46 3.98 -4.20 16.78
C GLY A 46 3.95 -2.82 17.36
N PHE A 47 3.37 -1.85 16.64
CA PHE A 47 3.26 -0.51 17.20
C PHE A 47 2.07 -0.49 18.17
N VAL A 48 2.19 0.28 19.21
CA VAL A 48 1.17 0.29 20.25
C VAL A 48 0.82 1.71 20.65
N PRO A 49 -0.36 1.91 21.18
CA PRO A 49 -0.69 3.21 21.75
C PRO A 49 0.28 3.52 22.87
N ASN A 50 0.64 4.75 22.99
CA ASN A 50 1.55 5.16 24.06
C ASN A 50 2.93 4.54 23.98
N GLY A 51 3.31 4.01 22.82
CA GLY A 51 4.62 3.43 22.66
C GLY A 51 5.67 4.37 22.13
N ALA A 52 5.35 5.67 22.06
CA ALA A 52 6.28 6.61 21.46
C ALA A 52 7.62 6.68 22.15
N LYS A 53 7.64 6.54 23.45
CA LYS A 53 8.91 6.59 24.17
C LYS A 53 9.80 5.43 23.82
N MET A 54 9.23 4.34 23.39
CA MET A 54 10.01 3.18 23.02
C MET A 54 10.25 3.10 21.51
N GLY A 55 9.88 4.14 20.79
CA GLY A 55 10.04 4.11 19.36
C GLY A 55 9.05 3.23 18.65
N ALA A 56 7.94 2.91 19.30
CA ALA A 56 6.92 2.05 18.73
C ALA A 56 5.52 2.61 18.91
N GLY A 57 5.40 3.93 18.84
CA GLY A 57 4.11 4.58 18.99
C GLY A 57 3.28 4.43 17.73
N ILE A 58 2.09 3.90 17.87
CA ILE A 58 1.29 3.62 16.69
C ILE A 58 1.01 4.88 15.90
N MET A 59 0.80 6.01 16.53
CA MET A 59 0.57 7.23 15.79
C MET A 59 1.87 7.81 15.22
N VAL A 60 2.79 8.13 16.09
CA VAL A 60 3.95 8.90 15.65
C VAL A 60 4.96 8.05 14.87
N ASP A 61 5.05 6.79 15.16
CA ASP A 61 6.05 5.95 14.51
C ASP A 61 5.51 5.12 13.37
N CYS A 62 4.19 5.03 13.22
CA CYS A 62 3.62 4.23 12.16
C CYS A 62 2.62 5.01 11.31
N ILE A 63 1.51 5.44 11.89
CA ILE A 63 0.45 6.06 11.09
C ILE A 63 0.89 7.36 10.44
N GLN A 64 1.49 8.24 11.19
CA GLN A 64 1.87 9.53 10.64
C GLN A 64 2.87 9.42 9.49
N PRO A 65 3.94 8.63 9.61
CA PRO A 65 4.85 8.49 8.47
C PRO A 65 4.18 7.89 7.25
N ILE A 66 3.29 6.92 7.45
CA ILE A 66 2.60 6.31 6.33
C ILE A 66 1.69 7.32 5.64
N ILE A 67 0.92 8.05 6.41
CA ILE A 67 -0.02 9.01 5.84
C ILE A 67 0.71 10.17 5.16
N ALA A 68 1.80 10.62 5.76
CA ALA A 68 2.54 11.73 5.21
C ALA A 68 3.51 11.30 4.12
N GLY A 69 3.80 10.03 4.02
CA GLY A 69 4.75 9.56 3.04
C GLY A 69 6.17 9.96 3.38
N THR A 70 6.48 10.08 4.64
CA THR A 70 7.79 10.53 5.08
C THR A 70 8.50 9.42 5.84
N PRO A 71 9.82 9.53 6.01
CA PRO A 71 10.53 8.55 6.81
C PRO A 71 10.11 8.62 8.26
N GLN A 72 10.32 7.54 8.95
CA GLN A 72 10.08 7.53 10.38
C GLN A 72 11.12 8.40 11.09
N ARG A 73 10.76 8.87 12.26
CA ARG A 73 11.73 9.60 13.06
C ARG A 73 12.82 8.63 13.52
N LYS A 74 13.96 9.19 13.92
CA LYS A 74 15.09 8.36 14.28
C LYS A 74 14.84 7.43 15.44
N GLN A 75 14.00 7.81 16.35
CA GLN A 75 13.72 7.00 17.53
C GLN A 75 12.89 5.76 17.21
N ALA A 76 12.31 5.68 16.04
CA ALA A 76 11.48 4.53 15.72
C ALA A 76 12.28 3.26 15.73
N THR A 77 11.75 2.24 16.37
CA THR A 77 12.45 0.98 16.52
C THR A 77 11.86 -0.15 15.71
N LYS A 78 10.74 0.08 15.04
CA LYS A 78 10.12 -0.94 14.22
C LYS A 78 9.91 -0.41 12.82
N ALA A 79 10.07 -1.30 11.83
CA ALA A 79 9.88 -0.89 10.44
C ALA A 79 8.41 -0.72 10.13
N LEU A 80 8.12 0.17 9.19
CA LEU A 80 6.76 0.39 8.76
C LEU A 80 6.24 -0.82 8.00
N PRO A 81 4.97 -1.17 8.19
CA PRO A 81 4.36 -2.20 7.35
C PRO A 81 4.15 -1.65 5.95
N GLN A 82 4.06 -2.56 5.00
CA GLN A 82 3.78 -2.18 3.63
C GLN A 82 2.30 -1.94 3.48
N ILE A 83 1.93 -0.79 3.00
CA ILE A 83 0.53 -0.43 2.79
C ILE A 83 0.35 -0.07 1.34
N ASP A 84 -0.69 -0.57 0.73
CA ASP A 84 -1.02 -0.22 -0.64
C ASP A 84 -1.20 1.29 -0.74
N PRO A 85 -0.52 1.96 -1.64
CA PRO A 85 -0.68 3.41 -1.78
C PRO A 85 -2.12 3.84 -2.03
N GLN A 86 -2.92 3.00 -2.64
CA GLN A 86 -4.31 3.36 -2.86
C GLN A 86 -5.11 3.38 -1.57
N VAL A 87 -4.74 2.53 -0.63
CA VAL A 87 -5.39 2.54 0.67
C VAL A 87 -5.02 3.84 1.40
N VAL A 88 -3.76 4.25 1.31
CA VAL A 88 -3.34 5.50 1.92
C VAL A 88 -4.08 6.67 1.30
N ALA A 89 -4.17 6.70 -0.02
CA ALA A 89 -4.86 7.79 -0.69
C ALA A 89 -6.32 7.82 -0.31
N ALA A 90 -6.97 6.69 -0.25
CA ALA A 90 -8.38 6.64 0.11
C ALA A 90 -8.59 7.07 1.55
N CYS A 91 -7.67 6.71 2.44
CA CYS A 91 -7.78 7.14 3.82
C CYS A 91 -7.66 8.67 3.90
N ASN A 92 -6.69 9.22 3.20
CA ASN A 92 -6.51 10.67 3.21
C ASN A 92 -7.72 11.38 2.64
N GLU A 93 -8.31 10.83 1.60
CA GLU A 93 -9.44 11.45 1.00
C GLU A 93 -10.68 11.42 1.89
N ARG A 94 -10.92 10.31 2.52
CA ARG A 94 -12.10 10.18 3.36
C ARG A 94 -11.94 10.80 4.73
N ASN A 95 -10.73 10.83 5.23
CA ASN A 95 -10.46 11.33 6.57
C ASN A 95 -9.22 12.20 6.54
N PRO A 96 -9.33 13.42 6.06
CA PRO A 96 -8.14 14.26 5.87
C PRO A 96 -7.35 14.52 7.13
N ASN A 97 -7.97 14.36 8.29
CA ASN A 97 -7.25 14.60 9.54
C ASN A 97 -6.69 13.35 10.19
N PHE A 98 -6.94 12.19 9.59
CA PHE A 98 -6.44 10.96 10.19
C PHE A 98 -4.91 10.97 10.17
N GLY A 99 -4.32 10.65 11.28
CA GLY A 99 -2.87 10.61 11.34
C GLY A 99 -2.18 11.94 11.47
N LYS A 100 -2.95 13.04 11.49
CA LYS A 100 -2.32 14.31 11.64
C LYS A 100 -2.02 14.58 13.09
N ALA A 101 -0.82 15.00 13.31
CA ALA A 101 -0.44 15.26 14.68
C ALA A 101 -1.23 16.41 15.21
N GLY A 102 -1.46 16.35 16.39
CA GLY A 102 -2.04 17.47 16.94
C GLY A 102 -3.45 17.65 16.88
N ARG A 103 -3.99 17.18 16.12
CA ARG A 103 -5.22 17.47 16.00
C ARG A 103 -5.85 16.66 16.80
N THR A 104 -5.51 16.25 17.29
CA THR A 104 -6.09 15.39 17.85
C THR A 104 -6.65 15.73 18.99
N ARG A 105 -6.46 16.30 19.49
CA ARG A 105 -6.92 16.44 20.42
C ARG A 105 -7.87 16.94 20.42
N THR A 106 -8.14 17.25 20.20
CA THR A 106 -8.95 17.75 20.14
C THR A 106 -9.82 17.24 19.98
N GLY A 107 -9.86 16.90 19.99
CA GLY A 107 -10.62 16.46 19.93
C GLY A 107 -10.92 15.93 19.99
N THR A 108 -10.56 16.01 20.08
CA THR A 108 -10.80 15.53 20.18
C THR A 108 -11.09 15.13 20.30
#